data_389514118bc7e4e95550f30a41e2136f
#
_entry.id   389514118bc7e4e95550f30a41e2136f
#
_cell.length_a   1.000
_cell.length_b   1.000
_cell.length_c   1.000
_cell.angle_alpha   90.00
_cell.angle_beta   90.00
_cell.angle_gamma   90.00
#
_symmetry.space_group_name_H-M   'P 1'
#
loop_
_entity.id
_entity.type
_entity.pdbx_description
1 polymer ?
#
loop_
_entity_poly.entity_id
_entity_poly.type
_entity_poly.pdbx_seq_one_letter_code
_entity_poly.pdbx_strand_id
1 'polypeptide(L)'
;VFIWLVGCVAEVFSPGLEGKIFWSKVQYIGIVTFPVFSIFFVGFFTDYLKKFRLPLLSLFIIPLVTLIVVWTNEYHHWHWTDVYIDPAKPISHPTYEYGWYFQLHVVYSYGLTVLSFVMLLLGRFNSQRGQ
;
A
#
# COMPACT_ATOMS: atom_id res chain seq x y z
N VAL A 1 -8.07 4.61 0.44
CA VAL A 1 -8.49 4.64 -0.98
C VAL A 1 -8.62 6.09 -1.47
N PHE A 2 -9.31 6.99 -0.76
CA PHE A 2 -9.55 8.37 -1.21
C PHE A 2 -8.24 9.15 -1.49
N ILE A 3 -7.26 9.13 -0.58
CA ILE A 3 -5.95 9.79 -0.76
C ILE A 3 -5.25 9.26 -2.01
N TRP A 4 -5.29 7.96 -2.25
CA TRP A 4 -4.71 7.35 -3.44
C TRP A 4 -5.37 7.87 -4.73
N LEU A 5 -6.71 7.88 -4.79
CA LEU A 5 -7.44 8.38 -5.97
C LEU A 5 -7.16 9.86 -6.24
N VAL A 6 -7.19 10.70 -5.22
CA VAL A 6 -6.84 12.13 -5.35
C VAL A 6 -5.41 12.29 -5.84
N GLY A 7 -4.47 11.51 -5.29
CA GLY A 7 -3.07 11.52 -5.72
C GLY A 7 -2.91 11.13 -7.19
N CYS A 8 -3.63 10.09 -7.66
CA CYS A 8 -3.60 9.68 -9.08
C CYS A 8 -4.09 10.81 -10.01
N VAL A 9 -5.21 11.44 -9.67
CA VAL A 9 -5.74 12.56 -10.47
C VAL A 9 -4.74 13.73 -10.48
N ALA A 10 -4.23 14.12 -9.31
CA ALA A 10 -3.30 15.22 -9.18
C ALA A 10 -1.97 14.95 -9.90
N GLU A 11 -1.48 13.71 -9.92
CA GLU A 11 -0.29 13.29 -10.66
C GLU A 11 -0.47 13.52 -12.18
N VAL A 12 -1.63 13.12 -12.72
CA VAL A 12 -1.93 13.29 -14.17
C VAL A 12 -1.89 14.76 -14.56
N PHE A 13 -2.49 15.64 -13.76
CA PHE A 13 -2.56 17.08 -14.04
C PHE A 13 -1.31 17.86 -13.62
N SER A 14 -0.38 17.25 -12.91
CA SER A 14 0.83 17.93 -12.45
C SER A 14 1.80 18.21 -13.60
N PRO A 15 2.29 19.44 -13.75
CA PRO A 15 3.32 19.75 -14.72
C PRO A 15 4.68 19.21 -14.25
N GLY A 16 5.44 18.61 -15.20
CA GLY A 16 6.80 18.16 -14.98
C GLY A 16 6.92 16.89 -14.11
N LEU A 17 8.14 16.33 -14.12
CA LEU A 17 8.44 15.08 -13.44
C LEU A 17 8.40 15.21 -11.91
N GLU A 18 8.93 16.30 -11.36
CA GLU A 18 8.99 16.52 -9.90
C GLU A 18 7.59 16.56 -9.26
N GLY A 19 6.65 17.28 -9.89
CA GLY A 19 5.27 17.34 -9.40
C GLY A 19 4.59 15.96 -9.45
N LYS A 20 4.87 15.17 -10.47
CA LYS A 20 4.36 13.78 -10.59
C LYS A 20 4.93 12.87 -9.51
N ILE A 21 6.25 12.94 -9.25
CA ILE A 21 6.91 12.20 -8.18
C ILE A 21 6.32 12.59 -6.80
N PHE A 22 6.09 13.88 -6.56
CA PHE A 22 5.48 14.33 -5.31
C PHE A 22 4.11 13.69 -5.09
N TRP A 23 3.23 13.72 -6.09
CA TRP A 23 1.90 13.11 -5.97
C TRP A 23 1.95 11.59 -5.86
N SER A 24 2.92 10.94 -6.51
CA SER A 24 3.16 9.51 -6.31
C SER A 24 3.54 9.19 -4.85
N LYS A 25 4.38 10.01 -4.21
CA LYS A 25 4.69 9.87 -2.78
C LYS A 25 3.44 10.04 -1.89
N VAL A 26 2.57 11.00 -2.22
CA VAL A 26 1.29 11.19 -1.52
C VAL A 26 0.39 9.98 -1.67
N GLN A 27 0.33 9.35 -2.85
CA GLN A 27 -0.43 8.12 -3.09
C GLN A 27 0.00 6.98 -2.16
N TYR A 28 1.31 6.89 -1.85
CA TYR A 28 1.83 5.85 -0.96
C TYR A 28 1.23 5.90 0.44
N ILE A 29 0.76 7.04 0.94
CA ILE A 29 0.02 7.12 2.20
C ILE A 29 -1.24 6.23 2.15
N GLY A 30 -1.96 6.26 1.05
CA GLY A 30 -3.13 5.40 0.84
C GLY A 30 -2.76 3.93 0.57
N ILE A 31 -1.71 3.70 -0.24
CA ILE A 31 -1.28 2.36 -0.65
C ILE A 31 -0.81 1.54 0.57
N VAL A 32 0.06 2.10 1.40
CA VAL A 32 0.65 1.37 2.54
C VAL A 32 -0.33 1.13 3.67
N THR A 33 -1.33 1.99 3.83
CA THR A 33 -2.31 1.87 4.91
C THR A 33 -3.43 0.88 4.57
N PHE A 34 -3.74 0.71 3.30
CA PHE A 34 -4.85 -0.14 2.84
C PHE A 34 -4.77 -1.59 3.34
N PRO A 35 -3.65 -2.34 3.19
CA PRO A 35 -3.57 -3.74 3.64
C PRO A 35 -3.76 -3.88 5.15
N VAL A 36 -3.23 -2.94 5.94
CA VAL A 36 -3.36 -2.95 7.38
C VAL A 36 -4.81 -2.70 7.80
N PHE A 37 -5.46 -1.68 7.23
CA PHE A 37 -6.88 -1.45 7.52
C PHE A 37 -7.77 -2.61 7.07
N SER A 38 -7.43 -3.32 6.00
CA SER A 38 -8.15 -4.51 5.56
C SER A 38 -8.11 -5.62 6.61
N ILE A 39 -6.94 -5.89 7.20
CA ILE A 39 -6.80 -6.85 8.31
C ILE A 39 -7.63 -6.43 9.53
N PHE A 40 -7.57 -5.16 9.92
CA PHE A 40 -8.36 -4.66 11.04
C PHE A 40 -9.85 -4.82 10.77
N PHE A 41 -10.32 -4.37 9.61
CA PHE A 41 -11.73 -4.47 9.24
C PHE A 41 -12.22 -5.91 9.26
N VAL A 42 -11.52 -6.82 8.57
CA VAL A 42 -11.90 -8.23 8.53
C VAL A 42 -11.81 -8.89 9.90
N GLY A 43 -10.76 -8.60 10.65
CA GLY A 43 -10.54 -9.17 11.97
C GLY A 43 -11.59 -8.73 13.00
N PHE A 44 -12.07 -7.50 12.93
CA PHE A 44 -13.22 -7.03 13.73
C PHE A 44 -14.52 -7.68 13.27
N PHE A 45 -14.73 -7.75 11.96
CA PHE A 45 -15.96 -8.31 11.37
C PHE A 45 -16.11 -9.83 11.66
N THR A 46 -15.00 -10.57 11.69
CA THR A 46 -15.00 -12.02 11.91
C THR A 46 -14.76 -12.43 13.37
N ASP A 47 -14.65 -11.47 14.28
CA ASP A 47 -14.30 -11.68 15.69
C ASP A 47 -12.93 -12.34 15.97
N TYR A 48 -12.14 -12.57 14.93
CA TYR A 48 -10.80 -13.16 15.09
C TYR A 48 -9.88 -12.29 15.95
N LEU A 49 -9.98 -10.97 15.85
CA LEU A 49 -9.16 -10.05 16.65
C LEU A 49 -9.50 -10.06 18.15
N LYS A 50 -10.71 -10.49 18.53
CA LYS A 50 -11.06 -10.65 19.94
C LYS A 50 -10.23 -11.74 20.62
N LYS A 51 -9.82 -12.77 19.87
CA LYS A 51 -8.95 -13.86 20.35
C LYS A 51 -7.46 -13.48 20.33
N PHE A 52 -7.03 -12.65 19.37
CA PHE A 52 -5.65 -12.25 19.20
C PHE A 52 -5.48 -10.82 19.66
N ARG A 53 -5.20 -10.61 20.94
CA ARG A 53 -4.69 -9.32 21.46
C ARG A 53 -3.22 -9.10 21.07
N LEU A 54 -2.82 -9.56 19.91
CA LEU A 54 -1.51 -9.28 19.34
C LEU A 54 -1.30 -7.78 19.25
N PRO A 55 -0.06 -7.31 19.27
CA PRO A 55 0.27 -5.92 19.06
C PRO A 55 -0.06 -5.54 17.61
N LEU A 56 -1.36 -5.37 17.34
CA LEU A 56 -1.87 -4.94 16.03
C LEU A 56 -1.17 -3.66 15.54
N LEU A 57 -0.67 -2.86 16.49
CA LEU A 57 0.14 -1.68 16.17
C LEU A 57 1.46 -2.04 15.48
N SER A 58 2.01 -3.25 15.69
CA SER A 58 3.23 -3.67 14.98
C SER A 58 3.04 -3.81 13.47
N LEU A 59 1.81 -4.03 13.02
CA LEU A 59 1.50 -4.06 11.58
C LEU A 59 1.72 -2.70 10.90
N PHE A 60 1.74 -1.60 11.65
CA PHE A 60 2.05 -0.28 11.09
C PHE A 60 3.55 0.00 10.93
N ILE A 61 4.44 -0.84 11.46
CA ILE A 61 5.89 -0.63 11.39
C ILE A 61 6.34 -0.60 9.91
N ILE A 62 6.00 -1.62 9.12
CA ILE A 62 6.41 -1.68 7.71
C ILE A 62 5.78 -0.53 6.90
N PRO A 63 4.48 -0.20 6.99
CA PRO A 63 3.91 1.00 6.39
C PRO A 63 4.67 2.30 6.73
N LEU A 64 4.98 2.52 8.00
CA LEU A 64 5.70 3.72 8.42
C LEU A 64 7.12 3.78 7.83
N VAL A 65 7.85 2.66 7.89
CA VAL A 65 9.19 2.56 7.29
C VAL A 65 9.09 2.76 5.77
N THR A 66 8.07 2.20 5.11
CA THR A 66 7.86 2.39 3.67
C THR A 66 7.62 3.86 3.33
N LEU A 67 6.82 4.59 4.11
CA LEU A 67 6.64 6.02 3.91
C LEU A 67 7.96 6.77 4.04
N ILE A 68 8.75 6.49 5.07
CA ILE A 68 10.07 7.12 5.24
C ILE A 68 10.94 6.83 4.02
N VAL A 69 11.05 5.57 3.59
CA VAL A 69 11.85 5.16 2.44
C VAL A 69 11.37 5.84 1.14
N VAL A 70 10.06 5.93 0.92
CA VAL A 70 9.50 6.60 -0.28
C VAL A 70 9.79 8.11 -0.26
N TRP A 71 9.62 8.76 0.89
CA TRP A 71 9.84 10.22 1.01
C TRP A 71 11.31 10.62 0.98
N THR A 72 12.22 9.71 1.33
CA THR A 72 13.68 9.91 1.29
C THR A 72 14.36 9.23 0.11
N ASN A 73 13.60 8.75 -0.88
CA ASN A 73 14.10 7.93 -1.97
C ASN A 73 15.23 8.59 -2.79
N GLU A 74 15.26 9.92 -2.86
CA GLU A 74 16.30 10.67 -3.56
C GLU A 74 17.72 10.43 -3.02
N TYR A 75 17.83 10.00 -1.75
CA TYR A 75 19.14 9.77 -1.12
C TYR A 75 19.69 8.37 -1.30
N HIS A 76 18.82 7.37 -1.52
CA HIS A 76 19.25 5.97 -1.47
C HIS A 76 18.72 5.10 -2.61
N HIS A 77 17.69 5.55 -3.35
CA HIS A 77 17.10 4.83 -4.49
C HIS A 77 16.65 3.39 -4.20
N TRP A 78 16.23 3.10 -2.96
CA TRP A 78 15.83 1.75 -2.54
C TRP A 78 14.44 1.36 -3.02
N HIS A 79 13.55 2.32 -3.13
CA HIS A 79 12.16 2.09 -3.52
C HIS A 79 11.99 2.21 -5.04
N TRP A 80 12.44 3.33 -5.60
CA TRP A 80 12.58 3.57 -7.02
C TRP A 80 14.03 3.82 -7.35
N THR A 81 14.57 3.00 -8.25
CA THR A 81 15.96 3.19 -8.75
C THR A 81 16.03 4.31 -9.76
N ASP A 82 14.98 4.44 -10.58
CA ASP A 82 14.83 5.55 -11.53
C ASP A 82 13.36 5.90 -11.75
N VAL A 83 13.10 7.16 -12.12
CA VAL A 83 11.77 7.67 -12.46
C VAL A 83 11.89 8.62 -13.63
N TYR A 84 11.28 8.32 -14.76
CA TYR A 84 11.34 9.14 -15.97
C TYR A 84 10.00 9.18 -16.71
N ILE A 85 9.85 10.18 -17.60
CA ILE A 85 8.71 10.27 -18.51
C ILE A 85 9.12 9.66 -19.84
N ASP A 86 8.44 8.59 -20.24
CA ASP A 86 8.67 7.94 -21.53
C ASP A 86 7.94 8.75 -22.63
N PRO A 87 8.68 9.38 -23.54
CA PRO A 87 8.08 10.20 -24.61
C PRO A 87 7.27 9.38 -25.62
N ALA A 88 7.42 8.05 -25.65
CA ALA A 88 6.67 7.17 -26.53
C ALA A 88 5.25 6.87 -26.04
N LYS A 89 4.95 7.19 -24.77
CA LYS A 89 3.63 6.96 -24.19
C LYS A 89 2.69 8.14 -24.44
N PRO A 90 1.43 7.88 -24.87
CA PRO A 90 0.46 8.94 -25.22
C PRO A 90 0.03 9.77 -24.02
N ILE A 91 0.14 9.24 -22.81
CA ILE A 91 -0.13 9.94 -21.55
C ILE A 91 1.20 10.15 -20.84
N SER A 92 1.50 11.38 -20.46
CA SER A 92 2.71 11.77 -19.72
C SER A 92 2.69 11.20 -18.29
N HIS A 93 2.65 9.86 -18.18
CA HIS A 93 2.70 9.14 -16.91
C HIS A 93 4.15 8.77 -16.60
N PRO A 94 4.63 8.95 -15.35
CA PRO A 94 5.97 8.51 -14.97
C PRO A 94 6.13 7.00 -15.14
N THR A 95 7.28 6.60 -15.63
CA THR A 95 7.73 5.21 -15.62
C THR A 95 8.66 5.02 -14.43
N TYR A 96 8.39 4.00 -13.61
CA TYR A 96 9.13 3.72 -12.40
C TYR A 96 9.96 2.46 -12.60
N GLU A 97 11.25 2.54 -12.29
CA GLU A 97 12.09 1.37 -12.09
C GLU A 97 12.15 1.07 -10.59
N TYR A 98 11.78 -0.15 -10.22
CA TYR A 98 11.60 -0.51 -8.81
C TYR A 98 12.85 -1.11 -8.19
N GLY A 99 13.22 -0.59 -7.01
CA GLY A 99 14.31 -1.11 -6.21
C GLY A 99 13.93 -2.32 -5.33
N TRP A 100 14.91 -2.84 -4.59
CA TRP A 100 14.73 -4.03 -3.74
C TRP A 100 13.70 -3.83 -2.62
N TYR A 101 13.61 -2.62 -2.05
CA TYR A 101 12.68 -2.32 -0.97
C TYR A 101 11.22 -2.37 -1.44
N PHE A 102 10.95 -1.98 -2.68
CA PHE A 102 9.63 -2.12 -3.28
C PHE A 102 9.16 -3.57 -3.25
N GLN A 103 10.03 -4.54 -3.58
CA GLN A 103 9.67 -5.96 -3.55
C GLN A 103 9.29 -6.43 -2.14
N LEU A 104 10.01 -5.98 -1.11
CA LEU A 104 9.69 -6.26 0.29
C LEU A 104 8.31 -5.72 0.65
N HIS A 105 8.03 -4.46 0.28
CA HIS A 105 6.72 -3.84 0.50
C HIS A 105 5.60 -4.59 -0.22
N VAL A 106 5.82 -5.02 -1.47
CA VAL A 106 4.85 -5.81 -2.25
C VAL A 106 4.53 -7.12 -1.52
N VAL A 107 5.53 -7.90 -1.13
CA VAL A 107 5.33 -9.17 -0.41
C VAL A 107 4.53 -8.97 0.87
N TYR A 108 4.87 -7.94 1.66
CA TYR A 108 4.14 -7.60 2.86
C TYR A 108 2.68 -7.24 2.59
N SER A 109 2.43 -6.33 1.65
CA SER A 109 1.09 -5.81 1.35
C SER A 109 0.17 -6.89 0.78
N TYR A 110 0.67 -7.68 -0.17
CA TYR A 110 -0.10 -8.81 -0.72
C TYR A 110 -0.29 -9.92 0.31
N GLY A 111 0.70 -10.19 1.16
CA GLY A 111 0.57 -11.15 2.26
C GLY A 111 -0.56 -10.78 3.22
N LEU A 112 -0.64 -9.52 3.65
CA LEU A 112 -1.75 -9.04 4.48
C LEU A 112 -3.10 -9.10 3.77
N THR A 113 -3.13 -8.75 2.49
CA THR A 113 -4.37 -8.79 1.70
C THR A 113 -4.90 -10.21 1.56
N VAL A 114 -4.03 -11.17 1.23
CA VAL A 114 -4.38 -12.60 1.15
C VAL A 114 -4.85 -13.11 2.50
N LEU A 115 -4.13 -12.77 3.58
CA LEU A 115 -4.51 -13.14 4.95
C LEU A 115 -5.89 -12.60 5.31
N SER A 116 -6.20 -11.34 4.99
CA SER A 116 -7.52 -10.73 5.19
C SER A 116 -8.60 -11.52 4.46
N PHE A 117 -8.34 -11.91 3.22
CA PHE A 117 -9.30 -12.69 2.42
C PHE A 117 -9.54 -14.09 3.02
N VAL A 118 -8.48 -14.78 3.43
CA VAL A 118 -8.58 -16.09 4.10
C VAL A 118 -9.37 -15.99 5.40
N MET A 119 -9.10 -14.98 6.23
CA MET A 119 -9.85 -14.74 7.47
C MET A 119 -11.35 -14.51 7.21
N LEU A 120 -11.69 -13.76 6.15
CA LEU A 120 -13.07 -13.51 5.76
C LEU A 120 -13.79 -14.81 5.37
N LEU A 121 -13.14 -15.66 4.56
CA LEU A 121 -13.71 -16.96 4.15
C LEU A 121 -13.92 -17.87 5.35
N LEU A 122 -12.92 -18.03 6.23
CA LEU A 122 -13.01 -18.88 7.40
C LEU A 122 -14.06 -18.37 8.41
N GLY A 123 -14.17 -17.04 8.58
CA GLY A 123 -15.20 -16.45 9.44
C GLY A 123 -16.61 -16.76 8.95
N ARG A 124 -16.83 -16.72 7.64
CA ARG A 124 -18.12 -17.06 7.03
C ARG A 124 -18.49 -18.54 7.25
N PHE A 125 -17.53 -19.46 7.08
CA PHE A 125 -17.77 -20.90 7.32
C PHE A 125 -18.11 -21.21 8.79
N ASN A 126 -17.46 -20.54 9.72
CA ASN A 126 -17.74 -20.76 11.16
C ASN A 126 -19.12 -20.22 11.57
N SER A 127 -19.59 -19.12 10.99
CA SER A 127 -20.93 -18.58 11.25
C SER A 127 -22.05 -19.51 10.77
N GLN A 128 -21.83 -20.24 9.66
CA GLN A 128 -22.81 -21.20 9.16
C GLN A 128 -22.88 -22.52 9.92
N ARG A 129 -21.82 -22.89 10.67
CA ARG A 129 -21.80 -24.10 11.49
C ARG A 129 -22.38 -23.92 12.90
N GLY A 130 -22.62 -22.70 13.29
CA GLY A 130 -23.19 -22.35 14.60
C GLY A 130 -24.71 -22.14 14.61
N GLN A 131 -25.36 -22.32 13.46
CA GLN A 131 -26.84 -22.38 13.31
C GLN A 131 -27.29 -23.82 13.16
#